data_e856d975ddaae35fb18e444c7ce14372
#
_entry.id   e856d975ddaae35fb18e444c7ce14372
#
_cell.length_a   1.000
_cell.length_b   1.000
_cell.length_c   1.000
_cell.angle_alpha   90.00
_cell.angle_beta   90.00
_cell.angle_gamma   90.00
#
_symmetry.space_group_name_H-M   'P 1'
#
loop_
_entity.id
_entity.type
_entity.pdbx_description
1 polymer ?
#
loop_
_entity_poly.entity_id
_entity_poly.type
_entity_poly.pdbx_seq_one_letter_code
_entity_poly.pdbx_strand_id
1 'polypeptide(L)'
;MNRASVVFGSARQLALAEVKSKGKSWPTPFSIDEVFNYKYKLVVVLASGDPFWFGVGPLLTKNLKKNEWRSYPVPSTFSLAANKIGWPINAVDCLAFHAKPVETLPAKLSEAGKAIILLREFKQIEQILSVLEKHNVNVGESFMLSRLGCPEEKVVKLTDSKLSDFKQASKSLKPLALGITYKKPPSDISYFQGRDDDAFKTDGNITKKLNFS
;
A
#
# COMPACT_ATOMS: atom_id res chain seq x y z
N MET A 1 -6.83 -21.26 14.41
CA MET A 1 -7.57 -20.28 15.21
C MET A 1 -8.21 -20.86 16.48
N ASN A 2 -8.77 -22.06 16.44
CA ASN A 2 -9.46 -22.65 17.63
C ASN A 2 -8.58 -22.74 18.90
N ARG A 3 -7.29 -23.00 18.76
CA ARG A 3 -6.33 -23.09 19.88
C ARG A 3 -5.80 -21.74 20.35
N ALA A 4 -6.05 -20.65 19.62
CA ALA A 4 -5.57 -19.33 20.00
C ALA A 4 -6.25 -18.83 21.28
N SER A 5 -5.48 -18.18 22.15
CA SER A 5 -5.98 -17.46 23.33
C SER A 5 -6.63 -16.15 22.95
N VAL A 6 -6.10 -15.50 21.91
CA VAL A 6 -6.59 -14.24 21.37
C VAL A 6 -6.26 -14.15 19.87
N VAL A 7 -7.09 -13.45 19.12
CA VAL A 7 -6.91 -13.20 17.67
C VAL A 7 -6.98 -11.70 17.42
N PHE A 8 -5.90 -11.09 16.96
CA PHE A 8 -5.84 -9.69 16.58
C PHE A 8 -6.08 -9.50 15.08
N GLY A 9 -6.75 -8.42 14.72
CA GLY A 9 -7.00 -8.07 13.33
C GLY A 9 -7.82 -6.79 13.20
N SER A 10 -8.04 -6.30 11.99
CA SER A 10 -9.08 -5.29 11.75
C SER A 10 -10.47 -5.90 11.96
N ALA A 11 -11.46 -5.06 12.25
CA ALA A 11 -12.85 -5.51 12.41
C ALA A 11 -13.32 -6.36 11.20
N ARG A 12 -12.94 -5.96 9.97
CA ARG A 12 -13.22 -6.72 8.75
C ARG A 12 -12.56 -8.10 8.74
N GLN A 13 -11.30 -8.20 9.14
CA GLN A 13 -10.56 -9.47 9.15
C GLN A 13 -11.15 -10.43 10.20
N LEU A 14 -11.49 -9.91 11.38
CA LEU A 14 -12.14 -10.69 12.44
C LEU A 14 -13.51 -11.22 12.01
N ALA A 15 -14.29 -10.39 11.31
CA ALA A 15 -15.59 -10.80 10.76
C ALA A 15 -15.44 -11.87 9.69
N LEU A 16 -14.52 -11.69 8.73
CA LEU A 16 -14.26 -12.68 7.67
C LEU A 16 -13.73 -14.02 8.20
N ALA A 17 -13.01 -13.98 9.29
CA ALA A 17 -12.48 -15.18 9.95
C ALA A 17 -13.45 -15.76 10.99
N GLU A 18 -14.66 -15.21 11.09
CA GLU A 18 -15.71 -15.61 12.03
C GLU A 18 -15.23 -15.68 13.48
N VAL A 19 -14.30 -14.80 13.84
CA VAL A 19 -13.73 -14.75 15.20
C VAL A 19 -14.73 -14.05 16.12
N LYS A 20 -15.22 -14.79 17.12
CA LYS A 20 -16.18 -14.31 18.12
C LYS A 20 -15.46 -13.66 19.32
N SER A 21 -15.68 -14.17 20.53
CA SER A 21 -15.20 -13.59 21.80
C SER A 21 -13.69 -13.45 21.95
N LYS A 22 -12.89 -14.19 21.17
CA LYS A 22 -11.41 -14.10 21.19
C LYS A 22 -10.84 -13.01 20.29
N GLY A 23 -11.69 -12.33 19.50
CA GLY A 23 -11.28 -11.31 18.55
C GLY A 23 -11.00 -9.98 19.23
N LYS A 24 -9.85 -9.37 18.91
CA LYS A 24 -9.49 -8.01 19.30
C LYS A 24 -9.16 -7.17 18.08
N SER A 25 -9.90 -6.09 17.89
CA SER A 25 -9.60 -5.10 16.85
C SER A 25 -8.40 -4.24 17.26
N TRP A 26 -7.63 -3.83 16.24
CA TRP A 26 -6.56 -2.86 16.46
C TRP A 26 -7.10 -1.56 17.06
N PRO A 27 -6.37 -0.93 18.00
CA PRO A 27 -6.76 0.36 18.56
C PRO A 27 -6.65 1.50 17.53
N THR A 28 -7.24 2.63 17.88
CA THR A 28 -7.07 3.89 17.14
C THR A 28 -6.54 4.96 18.09
N PRO A 29 -5.33 5.50 17.88
CA PRO A 29 -4.37 5.20 16.79
C PRO A 29 -3.86 3.77 16.83
N PHE A 30 -3.38 3.27 15.68
CA PHE A 30 -2.88 1.90 15.55
C PHE A 30 -1.66 1.65 16.44
N SER A 31 -1.71 0.58 17.24
CA SER A 31 -0.59 0.07 18.03
C SER A 31 -0.62 -1.46 18.07
N ILE A 32 0.57 -2.06 18.20
CA ILE A 32 0.76 -3.51 18.39
C ILE A 32 1.03 -3.89 19.85
N ASP A 33 1.10 -2.92 20.75
CA ASP A 33 1.59 -3.11 22.13
C ASP A 33 0.74 -4.12 22.90
N GLU A 34 -0.56 -4.12 22.68
CA GLU A 34 -1.47 -5.06 23.34
C GLU A 34 -1.18 -6.53 23.00
N VAL A 35 -0.57 -6.82 21.85
CA VAL A 35 -0.17 -8.18 21.46
C VAL A 35 0.80 -8.78 22.47
N PHE A 36 1.73 -7.97 22.98
CA PHE A 36 2.79 -8.38 23.90
C PHE A 36 2.29 -8.62 25.33
N ASN A 37 1.09 -8.18 25.68
CA ASN A 37 0.42 -8.53 26.94
C ASN A 37 0.01 -10.01 27.00
N TYR A 38 0.03 -10.69 25.85
CA TYR A 38 -0.28 -12.12 25.73
C TYR A 38 0.98 -12.99 25.60
N LYS A 39 2.13 -12.49 26.08
CA LYS A 39 3.37 -13.26 26.14
C LYS A 39 3.12 -14.61 26.80
N TYR A 40 3.72 -15.68 26.24
CA TYR A 40 3.52 -17.08 26.66
C TYR A 40 2.15 -17.70 26.30
N LYS A 41 1.31 -17.03 25.53
CA LYS A 41 0.06 -17.56 25.00
C LYS A 41 0.13 -17.70 23.48
N LEU A 42 -0.70 -18.57 22.92
CA LEU A 42 -0.83 -18.65 21.47
C LEU A 42 -1.68 -17.48 20.98
N VAL A 43 -1.03 -16.55 20.32
CA VAL A 43 -1.66 -15.39 19.69
C VAL A 43 -1.72 -15.59 18.18
N VAL A 44 -2.85 -15.30 17.57
CA VAL A 44 -3.00 -15.22 16.12
C VAL A 44 -3.16 -13.76 15.72
N VAL A 45 -2.42 -13.33 14.70
CA VAL A 45 -2.57 -12.00 14.12
C VAL A 45 -3.01 -12.16 12.67
N LEU A 46 -4.17 -11.62 12.34
CA LEU A 46 -4.71 -11.64 10.99
C LEU A 46 -4.09 -10.50 10.18
N ALA A 47 -3.58 -10.85 9.02
CA ALA A 47 -3.04 -9.92 8.04
C ALA A 47 -3.73 -10.12 6.68
N SER A 48 -3.71 -9.11 5.84
CA SER A 48 -4.19 -9.23 4.46
C SER A 48 -3.03 -9.60 3.55
N GLY A 49 -3.14 -10.72 2.84
CA GLY A 49 -2.10 -11.19 1.92
C GLY A 49 -0.83 -11.65 2.64
N ASP A 50 0.31 -11.11 2.25
CA ASP A 50 1.59 -11.39 2.89
C ASP A 50 1.80 -10.48 4.11
N PRO A 51 1.97 -11.04 5.33
CA PRO A 51 2.20 -10.26 6.54
C PRO A 51 3.45 -9.38 6.50
N PHE A 52 4.43 -9.73 5.65
CA PHE A 52 5.70 -9.00 5.52
C PHE A 52 5.72 -7.99 4.35
N TRP A 53 4.73 -7.99 3.48
CA TRP A 53 4.63 -7.02 2.39
C TRP A 53 3.61 -5.92 2.72
N PHE A 54 4.10 -4.78 3.22
CA PHE A 54 3.30 -3.68 3.76
C PHE A 54 2.32 -4.09 4.88
N GLY A 55 2.63 -5.19 5.56
CA GLY A 55 1.82 -5.77 6.63
C GLY A 55 2.39 -5.54 8.03
N VAL A 56 1.74 -6.11 9.02
CA VAL A 56 2.09 -5.99 10.45
C VAL A 56 3.30 -6.84 10.86
N GLY A 57 3.69 -7.79 10.03
CA GLY A 57 4.76 -8.75 10.32
C GLY A 57 6.07 -8.10 10.80
N PRO A 58 6.66 -7.14 10.05
CA PRO A 58 7.91 -6.49 10.45
C PRO A 58 7.83 -5.76 11.78
N LEU A 59 6.66 -5.21 12.15
CA LEU A 59 6.47 -4.52 13.42
C LEU A 59 6.50 -5.51 14.59
N LEU A 60 5.82 -6.65 14.44
CA LEU A 60 5.76 -7.68 15.48
C LEU A 60 7.12 -8.36 15.69
N THR A 61 7.79 -8.73 14.58
CA THR A 61 9.02 -9.51 14.64
C THR A 61 10.23 -8.76 15.17
N LYS A 62 10.19 -7.43 15.22
CA LYS A 62 11.22 -6.62 15.89
C LYS A 62 11.37 -6.95 17.38
N ASN A 63 10.29 -7.41 18.02
CA ASN A 63 10.23 -7.66 19.45
C ASN A 63 10.12 -9.15 19.78
N LEU A 64 10.29 -10.03 18.79
CA LEU A 64 10.16 -11.48 18.94
C LEU A 64 11.41 -12.21 18.44
N LYS A 65 11.81 -13.28 19.13
CA LYS A 65 12.84 -14.18 18.65
C LYS A 65 12.32 -15.03 17.49
N LYS A 66 13.22 -15.55 16.66
CA LYS A 66 12.86 -16.30 15.45
C LYS A 66 12.00 -17.54 15.73
N ASN A 67 12.14 -18.16 16.86
CA ASN A 67 11.37 -19.34 17.30
C ASN A 67 10.03 -18.99 17.97
N GLU A 68 9.73 -17.72 18.21
CA GLU A 68 8.51 -17.26 18.88
C GLU A 68 7.36 -16.94 17.91
N TRP A 69 7.60 -16.99 16.59
CA TRP A 69 6.59 -16.69 15.59
C TRP A 69 6.66 -17.57 14.35
N ARG A 70 5.54 -17.70 13.68
CA ARG A 70 5.39 -18.29 12.34
C ARG A 70 4.51 -17.43 11.48
N SER A 71 4.83 -17.34 10.19
CA SER A 71 4.03 -16.62 9.19
C SER A 71 3.45 -17.60 8.18
N TYR A 72 2.23 -17.33 7.76
CA TYR A 72 1.50 -18.09 6.73
C TYR A 72 1.05 -17.09 5.65
N PRO A 73 1.93 -16.72 4.71
CA PRO A 73 1.59 -15.79 3.66
C PRO A 73 0.59 -16.40 2.68
N VAL A 74 -0.26 -15.55 2.12
CA VAL A 74 -1.13 -15.84 0.99
C VAL A 74 -0.91 -14.76 -0.09
N PRO A 75 -1.42 -14.94 -1.33
CA PRO A 75 -1.26 -13.93 -2.37
C PRO A 75 -1.65 -12.54 -1.86
N SER A 76 -0.76 -11.58 -2.06
CA SER A 76 -0.99 -10.19 -1.68
C SER A 76 -2.01 -9.53 -2.62
N THR A 77 -2.55 -8.37 -2.23
CA THR A 77 -3.37 -7.55 -3.13
C THR A 77 -2.63 -7.21 -4.42
N PHE A 78 -1.31 -7.01 -4.37
CA PHE A 78 -0.49 -6.78 -5.57
C PHE A 78 -0.48 -7.99 -6.50
N SER A 79 -0.28 -9.20 -5.94
CA SER A 79 -0.29 -10.44 -6.72
C SER A 79 -1.65 -10.67 -7.37
N LEU A 80 -2.73 -10.48 -6.62
CA LEU A 80 -4.10 -10.61 -7.15
C LEU A 80 -4.38 -9.56 -8.23
N ALA A 81 -3.99 -8.29 -7.99
CA ALA A 81 -4.18 -7.22 -8.94
C ALA A 81 -3.41 -7.46 -10.24
N ALA A 82 -2.12 -7.77 -10.15
CA ALA A 82 -1.28 -8.06 -11.30
C ALA A 82 -1.84 -9.20 -12.15
N ASN A 83 -2.29 -10.29 -11.50
CA ASN A 83 -2.92 -11.43 -12.16
C ASN A 83 -4.20 -11.02 -12.89
N LYS A 84 -5.07 -10.22 -12.24
CA LYS A 84 -6.37 -9.80 -12.83
C LYS A 84 -6.23 -8.91 -14.05
N ILE A 85 -5.19 -8.08 -14.12
CA ILE A 85 -4.95 -7.19 -15.26
C ILE A 85 -3.88 -7.72 -16.22
N GLY A 86 -3.39 -8.94 -15.98
CA GLY A 86 -2.43 -9.62 -16.86
C GLY A 86 -1.04 -9.01 -16.87
N TRP A 87 -0.58 -8.44 -15.74
CA TRP A 87 0.74 -7.84 -15.64
C TRP A 87 1.74 -8.75 -14.90
N PRO A 88 2.97 -8.92 -15.43
CA PRO A 88 4.02 -9.63 -14.70
C PRO A 88 4.46 -8.79 -13.49
N ILE A 89 4.26 -9.31 -12.28
CA ILE A 89 4.46 -8.54 -11.05
C ILE A 89 5.90 -8.07 -10.84
N ASN A 90 6.87 -8.78 -11.41
CA ASN A 90 8.29 -8.39 -11.38
C ASN A 90 8.63 -7.17 -12.27
N ALA A 91 7.69 -6.75 -13.12
CA ALA A 91 7.80 -5.56 -13.97
C ALA A 91 6.78 -4.47 -13.57
N VAL A 92 6.43 -4.40 -12.29
CA VAL A 92 5.41 -3.47 -11.76
C VAL A 92 5.90 -2.83 -10.48
N ASP A 93 5.79 -1.52 -10.37
CA ASP A 93 5.97 -0.81 -9.10
C ASP A 93 4.83 -1.14 -8.15
N CYS A 94 5.13 -1.83 -7.07
CA CYS A 94 4.18 -2.17 -6.02
C CYS A 94 4.25 -1.15 -4.88
N LEU A 95 3.29 -0.23 -4.82
CA LEU A 95 3.33 0.93 -3.95
C LEU A 95 2.13 0.97 -3.00
N ALA A 96 2.33 1.46 -1.77
CA ALA A 96 1.25 1.63 -0.79
C ALA A 96 1.15 3.09 -0.32
N PHE A 97 -0.03 3.68 -0.54
CA PHE A 97 -0.35 5.08 -0.23
C PHE A 97 -1.48 5.24 0.79
N HIS A 98 -1.66 4.24 1.67
CA HIS A 98 -2.67 4.33 2.73
C HIS A 98 -2.45 5.48 3.71
N ALA A 99 -1.18 5.83 3.98
CA ALA A 99 -0.79 6.83 4.95
C ALA A 99 0.29 7.79 4.44
N LYS A 100 0.63 7.72 3.15
CA LYS A 100 1.64 8.59 2.53
C LYS A 100 0.96 9.68 1.70
N PRO A 101 1.53 10.88 1.66
CA PRO A 101 1.08 11.94 0.76
C PRO A 101 1.22 11.48 -0.70
N VAL A 102 0.17 11.67 -1.50
CA VAL A 102 0.15 11.27 -2.92
C VAL A 102 1.15 12.08 -3.76
N GLU A 103 1.53 13.25 -3.29
CA GLU A 103 2.52 14.15 -3.90
C GLU A 103 3.90 13.50 -4.02
N THR A 104 4.19 12.51 -3.20
CA THR A 104 5.46 11.77 -3.24
C THR A 104 5.48 10.65 -4.28
N LEU A 105 4.36 10.39 -4.97
CA LEU A 105 4.25 9.29 -5.93
C LEU A 105 5.19 9.42 -7.13
N PRO A 106 5.33 10.59 -7.80
CA PRO A 106 6.21 10.70 -8.98
C PRO A 106 7.65 10.26 -8.70
N ALA A 107 8.16 10.58 -7.49
CA ALA A 107 9.49 10.17 -7.06
C ALA A 107 9.63 8.67 -6.71
N LYS A 108 8.52 7.92 -6.64
CA LYS A 108 8.50 6.48 -6.34
C LYS A 108 8.31 5.61 -7.57
N LEU A 109 7.93 6.21 -8.69
CA LEU A 109 7.79 5.50 -9.94
C LEU A 109 9.17 5.20 -10.53
N SER A 110 9.40 3.94 -10.91
CA SER A 110 10.62 3.47 -11.59
C SER A 110 10.51 3.61 -13.11
N GLU A 111 11.41 2.98 -13.83
CA GLU A 111 11.34 2.85 -15.28
C GLU A 111 10.46 1.66 -15.74
N ALA A 112 9.78 0.98 -14.80
CA ALA A 112 8.92 -0.17 -15.11
C ALA A 112 7.73 0.19 -16.01
N GLY A 113 7.28 1.44 -16.00
CA GLY A 113 6.18 1.93 -16.81
C GLY A 113 4.80 1.40 -16.39
N LYS A 114 4.73 0.66 -15.29
CA LYS A 114 3.50 0.10 -14.69
C LYS A 114 3.57 0.20 -13.18
N ALA A 115 2.47 0.58 -12.54
CA ALA A 115 2.38 0.61 -11.09
C ALA A 115 1.04 0.05 -10.61
N ILE A 116 1.08 -0.66 -9.49
CA ILE A 116 -0.10 -1.03 -8.70
C ILE A 116 0.02 -0.32 -7.35
N ILE A 117 -0.96 0.51 -7.03
CA ILE A 117 -0.94 1.44 -5.91
C ILE A 117 -2.09 1.09 -4.97
N LEU A 118 -1.77 0.68 -3.74
CA LEU A 118 -2.80 0.45 -2.70
C LEU A 118 -3.26 1.77 -2.12
N LEU A 119 -4.57 1.96 -2.05
CA LEU A 119 -5.24 3.19 -1.68
C LEU A 119 -6.08 3.03 -0.41
N ARG A 120 -6.22 4.12 0.33
CA ARG A 120 -7.11 4.21 1.48
C ARG A 120 -8.57 4.48 1.09
N GLU A 121 -8.77 5.29 0.04
CA GLU A 121 -10.09 5.72 -0.39
C GLU A 121 -10.10 6.10 -1.88
N PHE A 122 -11.29 6.14 -2.45
CA PHE A 122 -11.48 6.41 -3.88
C PHE A 122 -10.97 7.80 -4.31
N LYS A 123 -11.13 8.82 -3.47
CA LYS A 123 -10.66 10.19 -3.75
C LYS A 123 -9.16 10.26 -4.09
N GLN A 124 -8.36 9.35 -3.55
CA GLN A 124 -6.92 9.30 -3.87
C GLN A 124 -6.65 8.98 -5.35
N ILE A 125 -7.58 8.33 -6.07
CA ILE A 125 -7.41 8.07 -7.51
C ILE A 125 -7.31 9.40 -8.26
N GLU A 126 -8.27 10.31 -8.03
CA GLU A 126 -8.27 11.62 -8.69
C GLU A 126 -7.06 12.46 -8.29
N GLN A 127 -6.69 12.44 -7.01
CA GLN A 127 -5.51 13.13 -6.51
C GLN A 127 -4.23 12.61 -7.18
N ILE A 128 -4.09 11.29 -7.31
CA ILE A 128 -2.94 10.67 -7.98
C ILE A 128 -2.87 11.08 -9.44
N LEU A 129 -3.95 10.97 -10.17
CA LEU A 129 -3.98 11.34 -11.59
C LEU A 129 -3.61 12.81 -11.77
N SER A 130 -4.16 13.71 -10.95
CA SER A 130 -3.81 15.14 -10.96
C SER A 130 -2.35 15.41 -10.61
N VAL A 131 -1.78 14.70 -9.63
CA VAL A 131 -0.36 14.84 -9.26
C VAL A 131 0.55 14.36 -10.39
N LEU A 132 0.23 13.23 -11.02
CA LEU A 132 1.02 12.70 -12.14
C LEU A 132 1.00 13.66 -13.34
N GLU A 133 -0.16 14.25 -13.66
CA GLU A 133 -0.30 15.26 -14.71
C GLU A 133 0.56 16.49 -14.43
N LYS A 134 0.52 17.05 -13.19
CA LYS A 134 1.34 18.19 -12.77
C LYS A 134 2.85 17.94 -12.91
N HIS A 135 3.27 16.69 -12.80
CA HIS A 135 4.66 16.27 -12.96
C HIS A 135 4.98 15.76 -14.37
N ASN A 136 4.13 16.04 -15.37
CA ASN A 136 4.29 15.60 -16.74
C ASN A 136 4.48 14.08 -16.90
N VAL A 137 3.96 13.30 -15.96
CA VAL A 137 3.91 11.84 -16.08
C VAL A 137 2.68 11.48 -16.91
N ASN A 138 2.90 10.96 -18.09
CA ASN A 138 1.81 10.58 -18.99
C ASN A 138 1.23 9.24 -18.55
N VAL A 139 -0.02 9.24 -18.08
CA VAL A 139 -0.77 8.04 -17.70
C VAL A 139 -1.49 7.49 -18.93
N GLY A 140 -1.25 6.23 -19.24
CA GLY A 140 -1.94 5.50 -20.29
C GLY A 140 -3.20 4.81 -19.77
N GLU A 141 -3.15 3.47 -19.65
CA GLU A 141 -4.28 2.73 -19.08
C GLU A 141 -4.34 2.90 -17.57
N SER A 142 -5.55 2.96 -17.04
CA SER A 142 -5.78 2.94 -15.60
C SER A 142 -6.92 1.98 -15.23
N PHE A 143 -6.73 1.26 -14.12
CA PHE A 143 -7.65 0.25 -13.63
C PHE A 143 -7.94 0.49 -12.15
N MET A 144 -9.22 0.52 -11.80
CA MET A 144 -9.65 0.41 -10.40
C MET A 144 -9.87 -1.06 -10.07
N LEU A 145 -9.22 -1.52 -9.00
CA LEU A 145 -9.34 -2.88 -8.49
C LEU A 145 -9.83 -2.82 -7.04
N SER A 146 -10.93 -3.49 -6.77
CA SER A 146 -11.60 -3.42 -5.47
C SER A 146 -11.95 -4.80 -4.99
N ARG A 147 -11.78 -5.04 -3.67
CA ARG A 147 -12.19 -6.25 -2.96
C ARG A 147 -11.66 -7.55 -3.59
N LEU A 148 -10.46 -7.51 -4.15
CA LEU A 148 -9.83 -8.64 -4.81
C LEU A 148 -9.84 -9.89 -3.94
N GLY A 149 -10.19 -11.03 -4.54
CA GLY A 149 -10.34 -12.31 -3.87
C GLY A 149 -11.63 -12.47 -3.05
N CYS A 150 -12.55 -11.50 -3.12
CA CYS A 150 -13.88 -11.58 -2.49
C CYS A 150 -14.98 -11.80 -3.55
N PRO A 151 -16.17 -12.29 -3.16
CA PRO A 151 -17.30 -12.44 -4.09
C PRO A 151 -17.69 -11.14 -4.81
N GLU A 152 -17.49 -10.00 -4.14
CA GLU A 152 -17.81 -8.67 -4.68
C GLU A 152 -16.60 -8.00 -5.34
N GLU A 153 -15.66 -8.77 -5.82
CA GLU A 153 -14.50 -8.29 -6.57
C GLU A 153 -14.92 -7.45 -7.78
N LYS A 154 -14.24 -6.31 -7.98
CA LYS A 154 -14.43 -5.47 -9.15
C LYS A 154 -13.09 -5.09 -9.75
N VAL A 155 -12.98 -5.27 -11.06
CA VAL A 155 -11.86 -4.79 -11.87
C VAL A 155 -12.44 -3.96 -13.00
N VAL A 156 -12.14 -2.68 -13.04
CA VAL A 156 -12.74 -1.74 -13.99
C VAL A 156 -11.65 -0.90 -14.63
N LYS A 157 -11.57 -0.91 -15.94
CA LYS A 157 -10.76 0.05 -16.70
C LYS A 157 -11.41 1.43 -16.57
N LEU A 158 -10.64 2.38 -16.07
CA LEU A 158 -11.13 3.74 -15.83
C LEU A 158 -11.15 4.54 -17.13
N THR A 159 -12.22 5.28 -17.30
CA THR A 159 -12.41 6.34 -18.29
C THR A 159 -13.02 7.52 -17.55
N ASP A 160 -12.94 8.73 -18.11
CA ASP A 160 -13.45 9.94 -17.46
C ASP A 160 -14.93 9.82 -17.05
N SER A 161 -15.76 9.20 -17.91
CA SER A 161 -17.17 8.95 -17.60
C SER A 161 -17.38 7.97 -16.43
N LYS A 162 -16.51 6.95 -16.28
CA LYS A 162 -16.65 5.97 -15.22
C LYS A 162 -16.15 6.46 -13.85
N LEU A 163 -15.22 7.42 -13.82
CA LEU A 163 -14.76 8.02 -12.57
C LEU A 163 -15.91 8.70 -11.82
N SER A 164 -16.84 9.36 -12.52
CA SER A 164 -18.01 9.99 -11.91
C SER A 164 -18.97 8.98 -11.27
N ASP A 165 -19.18 7.83 -11.91
CA ASP A 165 -20.14 6.82 -11.45
C ASP A 165 -19.70 6.15 -10.12
N PHE A 166 -18.39 6.03 -9.90
CA PHE A 166 -17.84 5.41 -8.69
C PHE A 166 -17.73 6.35 -7.49
N LYS A 167 -17.86 7.68 -7.67
CA LYS A 167 -17.83 8.65 -6.56
C LYS A 167 -18.90 8.36 -5.50
N GLN A 168 -20.09 7.96 -5.92
CA GLN A 168 -21.21 7.68 -5.02
C GLN A 168 -21.04 6.35 -4.26
N ALA A 169 -20.31 5.38 -4.82
CA ALA A 169 -20.14 4.04 -4.25
C ALA A 169 -18.89 3.89 -3.34
N SER A 170 -18.19 4.97 -3.03
CA SER A 170 -16.81 4.96 -2.48
C SER A 170 -16.60 4.16 -1.19
N LYS A 171 -17.59 4.10 -0.29
CA LYS A 171 -17.45 3.40 1.00
C LYS A 171 -17.41 1.87 0.87
N SER A 172 -18.05 1.30 -0.14
CA SER A 172 -18.17 -0.16 -0.34
C SER A 172 -16.98 -0.78 -1.10
N LEU A 173 -16.05 0.03 -1.62
CA LEU A 173 -14.99 -0.40 -2.51
C LEU A 173 -13.70 -0.88 -1.83
N LYS A 174 -13.61 -0.84 -0.51
CA LYS A 174 -12.38 -1.22 0.21
C LYS A 174 -12.24 -2.74 0.41
N PRO A 175 -11.05 -3.30 0.29
CA PRO A 175 -9.76 -2.69 -0.06
C PRO A 175 -9.69 -2.26 -1.53
N LEU A 176 -8.94 -1.19 -1.83
CA LEU A 176 -8.88 -0.53 -3.12
C LEU A 176 -7.44 -0.45 -3.62
N ALA A 177 -7.23 -0.75 -4.90
CA ALA A 177 -5.98 -0.55 -5.60
C ALA A 177 -6.22 0.18 -6.95
N LEU A 178 -5.22 0.92 -7.38
CA LEU A 178 -5.15 1.56 -8.70
C LEU A 178 -4.00 0.91 -9.47
N GLY A 179 -4.29 0.35 -10.64
CA GLY A 179 -3.29 -0.06 -11.63
C GLY A 179 -3.15 1.03 -12.69
N ILE A 180 -1.93 1.45 -13.01
CA ILE A 180 -1.67 2.40 -14.08
C ILE A 180 -0.51 1.96 -14.95
N THR A 181 -0.61 2.22 -16.26
CA THR A 181 0.57 2.34 -17.12
C THR A 181 0.98 3.81 -17.18
N TYR A 182 2.28 4.07 -17.26
CA TYR A 182 2.75 5.45 -17.30
C TYR A 182 4.04 5.59 -18.11
N LYS A 183 4.30 6.80 -18.57
CA LYS A 183 5.60 7.23 -19.12
C LYS A 183 6.05 8.47 -18.37
N LYS A 184 7.25 8.40 -17.78
CA LYS A 184 7.89 9.56 -17.17
C LYS A 184 8.38 10.50 -18.27
N PRO A 185 8.46 11.82 -18.03
CA PRO A 185 9.18 12.71 -18.91
C PRO A 185 10.65 12.30 -18.99
N PRO A 186 11.38 12.61 -20.07
CA PRO A 186 12.83 12.44 -20.11
C PRO A 186 13.46 13.08 -18.88
N SER A 187 14.33 12.35 -18.22
CA SER A 187 14.87 12.72 -16.90
C SER A 187 15.98 13.74 -16.99
N ASP A 188 15.65 15.01 -17.18
CA ASP A 188 16.51 16.11 -16.73
C ASP A 188 16.34 16.40 -15.22
N ILE A 189 15.43 15.70 -14.57
CA ILE A 189 15.14 15.85 -13.14
C ILE A 189 15.26 14.46 -12.49
N SER A 190 16.36 14.21 -11.79
CA SER A 190 16.48 13.05 -10.92
C SER A 190 15.43 13.13 -9.80
N TYR A 191 14.40 12.31 -9.86
CA TYR A 191 13.44 12.12 -8.77
C TYR A 191 13.98 11.21 -7.66
N PHE A 192 15.21 10.67 -7.84
CA PHE A 192 15.89 9.83 -6.87
C PHE A 192 16.76 10.68 -5.95
N GLN A 193 16.61 10.44 -4.66
CA GLN A 193 17.42 10.88 -3.51
C GLN A 193 18.28 12.13 -3.73
N GLY A 194 17.68 13.29 -3.49
CA GLY A 194 18.40 14.57 -3.53
C GLY A 194 18.68 15.00 -4.97
N ARG A 195 18.28 16.20 -5.31
CA ARG A 195 18.78 16.86 -6.53
C ARG A 195 20.27 17.05 -6.38
N ASP A 196 21.01 16.91 -7.48
CA ASP A 196 22.40 17.40 -7.53
C ASP A 196 22.45 18.82 -7.02
N ASP A 197 23.52 19.15 -6.28
CA ASP A 197 23.67 20.49 -5.66
C ASP A 197 23.53 21.62 -6.68
N ASP A 198 23.87 21.37 -7.95
CA ASP A 198 23.70 22.30 -9.08
C ASP A 198 22.24 22.60 -9.43
N ALA A 199 21.29 21.76 -9.01
CA ALA A 199 19.85 22.00 -9.23
C ALA A 199 19.26 23.02 -8.25
N PHE A 200 20.02 23.44 -7.24
CA PHE A 200 19.61 24.46 -6.28
C PHE A 200 20.27 25.81 -6.62
N LYS A 201 19.46 26.80 -6.99
CA LYS A 201 19.90 28.20 -6.95
C LYS A 201 20.04 28.58 -5.49
N THR A 202 21.27 28.72 -5.00
CA THR A 202 21.55 29.12 -3.62
C THR A 202 21.79 30.62 -3.59
N ASP A 203 21.20 31.29 -2.63
CA ASP A 203 21.49 32.67 -2.23
C ASP A 203 22.68 32.78 -1.28
N GLY A 204 23.50 31.71 -1.18
CA GLY A 204 24.72 31.68 -0.38
C GLY A 204 24.56 31.20 1.09
N ASN A 205 23.36 30.82 1.51
CA ASN A 205 23.04 30.47 2.90
C ASN A 205 22.89 28.99 3.21
N ILE A 206 23.43 28.06 2.38
CA ILE A 206 23.39 26.64 2.68
C ILE A 206 24.68 26.19 3.37
N THR A 207 24.56 25.79 4.62
CA THR A 207 25.64 25.16 5.39
C THR A 207 26.09 23.86 4.67
N LYS A 208 27.39 23.77 4.34
CA LYS A 208 28.03 22.58 3.78
C LYS A 208 27.73 21.36 4.64
N LYS A 209 27.23 20.29 4.05
CA LYS A 209 27.16 18.98 4.70
C LYS A 209 28.53 18.58 5.21
N LEU A 210 28.63 18.30 6.51
CA LEU A 210 29.79 17.64 7.11
C LEU A 210 29.90 16.24 6.51
N ASN A 211 30.99 15.99 5.79
CA ASN A 211 31.40 14.65 5.39
C ASN A 211 31.82 13.90 6.66
N PHE A 212 31.07 12.90 7.05
CA PHE A 212 31.54 11.87 7.97
C PHE A 212 32.31 10.83 7.15
N SER A 213 33.63 10.81 7.37
CA SER A 213 34.55 9.74 6.97
C SER A 213 34.27 8.46 7.74
#